data_868734c907a7cbb0300a5658605d656e
#
_entry.id   868734c907a7cbb0300a5658605d656e
#
_cell.length_a   1.000
_cell.length_b   1.000
_cell.length_c   1.000
_cell.angle_alpha   90.00
_cell.angle_beta   90.00
_cell.angle_gamma   90.00
#
_symmetry.space_group_name_H-M   'P 1'
#
loop_
_entity.id
_entity.type
_entity.pdbx_description
1 polymer ?
#
loop_
_entity_poly.entity_id
_entity_poly.type
_entity_poly.pdbx_seq_one_letter_code
_entity_poly.pdbx_strand_id
1 'polypeptide(L)'
;MRKFEDVNKLVNELKPDYPVYCIRPDSIKKSTKFFKDNFPGKVLYAVKTNPNEKVIKQIILNGIKDFDVASLNEIKLIKKIKPEANLYFMHTVKSKESISSAYFNYGVKNFALDNKDELRKILEATNQAKDLNLYVRIAISNEHAEIDLSRKFGALPSESLGLVRLCKEHSKKLGISFHVGSQCMHKVSYSKGIQEIGNIIKKTKIIPDVINVGGGFPSLYPDLNPEPLNNYLDEIKLSLKNLKLQTMPEIICEPGRAIVAESGSTIIKVILRKKQNLYINDGTYGSLFDAGVPNFILPSKMITNGRIHSKKLTSFSFFGPTCDSLDYMKGPFLLPNNIKEGDYIELGQLGAYGLTFRTKFNGFYSDEIFELADQPIMSLYNPSSKVKYLVA
;
A
#
# COMPACT_ATOMS: atom_id res chain seq x y z
N MET A 1 -23.27 -3.33 2.01
CA MET A 1 -22.38 -4.50 2.29
C MET A 1 -22.97 -5.18 3.52
N ARG A 2 -23.16 -6.49 3.47
CA ARG A 2 -23.63 -7.26 4.62
C ARG A 2 -22.52 -7.32 5.66
N LYS A 3 -22.89 -7.21 6.94
CA LYS A 3 -21.95 -7.17 8.07
C LYS A 3 -22.11 -8.43 8.92
N PHE A 4 -20.96 -8.98 9.33
CA PHE A 4 -20.88 -10.11 10.26
C PHE A 4 -20.05 -9.70 11.48
N GLU A 5 -20.34 -10.35 12.61
CA GLU A 5 -19.57 -10.12 13.83
C GLU A 5 -18.13 -10.62 13.69
N ASP A 6 -17.98 -11.82 13.09
CA ASP A 6 -16.69 -12.45 12.86
C ASP A 6 -16.72 -13.42 11.67
N VAL A 7 -15.55 -13.98 11.34
CA VAL A 7 -15.38 -14.94 10.24
C VAL A 7 -16.12 -16.26 10.46
N ASN A 8 -16.30 -16.71 11.73
CA ASN A 8 -17.01 -17.97 12.01
C ASN A 8 -18.50 -17.82 11.71
N LYS A 9 -19.12 -16.71 12.12
CA LYS A 9 -20.53 -16.42 11.78
C LYS A 9 -20.73 -16.33 10.28
N LEU A 10 -19.81 -15.66 9.56
CA LEU A 10 -19.87 -15.58 8.11
C LEU A 10 -19.85 -16.97 7.46
N VAL A 11 -18.85 -17.79 7.81
CA VAL A 11 -18.68 -19.13 7.21
C VAL A 11 -19.84 -20.05 7.58
N ASN A 12 -20.29 -20.06 8.84
CA ASN A 12 -21.41 -20.90 9.27
C ASN A 12 -22.70 -20.59 8.53
N GLU A 13 -22.93 -19.33 8.20
CA GLU A 13 -24.13 -18.90 7.51
C GLU A 13 -24.06 -19.07 5.99
N LEU A 14 -22.93 -18.70 5.37
CA LEU A 14 -22.82 -18.67 3.91
C LEU A 14 -22.26 -19.96 3.31
N LYS A 15 -21.38 -20.67 4.03
CA LYS A 15 -20.65 -21.86 3.56
C LYS A 15 -20.11 -21.68 2.13
N PRO A 16 -19.32 -20.61 1.85
CA PRO A 16 -19.02 -20.21 0.49
C PRO A 16 -18.14 -21.23 -0.24
N ASP A 17 -18.47 -21.49 -1.52
CA ASP A 17 -17.66 -22.35 -2.39
C ASP A 17 -16.59 -21.57 -3.19
N TYR A 18 -16.64 -20.24 -3.16
CA TYR A 18 -15.70 -19.32 -3.78
C TYR A 18 -15.03 -18.44 -2.72
N PRO A 19 -13.88 -17.82 -3.05
CA PRO A 19 -13.19 -16.97 -2.09
C PRO A 19 -14.02 -15.74 -1.74
N VAL A 20 -14.01 -15.37 -0.46
CA VAL A 20 -14.78 -14.23 0.06
C VAL A 20 -13.82 -13.20 0.64
N TYR A 21 -13.88 -11.98 0.11
CA TYR A 21 -13.07 -10.89 0.63
C TYR A 21 -13.80 -10.15 1.76
N CYS A 22 -13.06 -9.88 2.84
CA CYS A 22 -13.58 -9.24 4.04
C CYS A 22 -12.87 -7.91 4.29
N ILE A 23 -13.61 -6.89 4.73
CA ILE A 23 -13.09 -5.57 5.11
C ILE A 23 -13.45 -5.30 6.57
N ARG A 24 -12.47 -4.78 7.34
CA ARG A 24 -12.60 -4.33 8.74
C ARG A 24 -12.49 -2.81 8.82
N PRO A 25 -13.60 -2.06 8.83
CA PRO A 25 -13.57 -0.60 8.89
C PRO A 25 -12.83 -0.03 10.11
N ASP A 26 -12.93 -0.71 11.25
CA ASP A 26 -12.25 -0.29 12.48
C ASP A 26 -10.72 -0.34 12.37
N SER A 27 -10.17 -1.27 11.58
CA SER A 27 -8.74 -1.31 11.29
C SER A 27 -8.31 -0.10 10.46
N ILE A 28 -9.09 0.28 9.43
CA ILE A 28 -8.85 1.49 8.63
C ILE A 28 -8.91 2.74 9.51
N LYS A 29 -9.89 2.81 10.42
CA LYS A 29 -10.03 3.93 11.36
C LYS A 29 -8.80 4.07 12.26
N LYS A 30 -8.32 2.97 12.85
CA LYS A 30 -7.14 2.97 13.74
C LYS A 30 -5.89 3.42 13.01
N SER A 31 -5.59 2.84 11.85
CA SER A 31 -4.40 3.16 11.06
C SER A 31 -4.43 4.60 10.53
N THR A 32 -5.57 5.04 10.02
CA THR A 32 -5.76 6.42 9.54
C THR A 32 -5.56 7.43 10.66
N LYS A 33 -6.18 7.16 11.83
CA LYS A 33 -6.01 8.02 13.02
C LYS A 33 -4.55 8.08 13.44
N PHE A 34 -3.85 6.93 13.46
CA PHE A 34 -2.43 6.86 13.83
C PHE A 34 -1.58 7.81 12.96
N PHE A 35 -1.69 7.73 11.64
CA PHE A 35 -0.92 8.59 10.74
C PHE A 35 -1.29 10.07 10.91
N LYS A 36 -2.57 10.40 11.02
CA LYS A 36 -3.02 11.79 11.20
C LYS A 36 -2.51 12.42 12.50
N ASP A 37 -2.47 11.64 13.58
CA ASP A 37 -2.11 12.16 14.90
C ASP A 37 -0.59 12.25 15.08
N ASN A 38 0.21 11.41 14.39
CA ASN A 38 1.63 11.26 14.67
C ASN A 38 2.57 11.75 13.55
N PHE A 39 2.11 11.77 12.29
CA PHE A 39 2.94 12.28 11.19
C PHE A 39 3.04 13.81 11.24
N PRO A 40 4.24 14.41 11.07
CA PRO A 40 4.45 15.85 11.23
C PRO A 40 4.03 16.66 9.98
N GLY A 41 2.95 16.30 9.32
CA GLY A 41 2.54 16.95 8.09
C GLY A 41 1.29 16.33 7.48
N LYS A 42 1.16 16.40 6.17
CA LYS A 42 0.00 15.93 5.43
C LYS A 42 0.13 14.47 5.03
N VAL A 43 -0.93 13.72 5.18
CA VAL A 43 -1.00 12.30 4.82
C VAL A 43 -1.82 12.15 3.54
N LEU A 44 -1.20 11.62 2.48
CA LEU A 44 -1.85 11.25 1.24
C LEU A 44 -2.09 9.74 1.24
N TYR A 45 -3.32 9.30 1.01
CA TYR A 45 -3.55 7.87 0.81
C TYR A 45 -3.13 7.43 -0.59
N ALA A 46 -2.26 6.42 -0.69
CA ALA A 46 -1.84 5.85 -1.98
C ALA A 46 -2.92 4.92 -2.54
N VAL A 47 -3.74 5.45 -3.47
CA VAL A 47 -4.95 4.77 -4.01
C VAL A 47 -4.64 3.42 -4.63
N LYS A 48 -3.52 3.29 -5.33
CA LYS A 48 -3.04 2.03 -5.94
C LYS A 48 -3.05 0.83 -5.01
N THR A 49 -2.95 1.07 -3.70
CA THR A 49 -2.86 -0.02 -2.70
C THR A 49 -4.20 -0.75 -2.55
N ASN A 50 -5.29 0.00 -2.51
CA ASN A 50 -6.64 -0.54 -2.52
C ASN A 50 -7.64 0.52 -3.04
N PRO A 51 -8.00 0.47 -4.33
CA PRO A 51 -8.92 1.42 -4.96
C PRO A 51 -10.40 1.09 -4.73
N ASN A 52 -10.73 0.14 -3.86
CA ASN A 52 -12.12 -0.23 -3.61
C ASN A 52 -12.89 0.97 -3.02
N GLU A 53 -14.05 1.32 -3.61
CA GLU A 53 -14.86 2.47 -3.19
C GLU A 53 -15.23 2.43 -1.70
N LYS A 54 -15.46 1.26 -1.12
CA LYS A 54 -15.81 1.10 0.30
C LYS A 54 -14.63 1.43 1.21
N VAL A 55 -13.42 1.00 0.82
CA VAL A 55 -12.17 1.33 1.52
C VAL A 55 -11.90 2.83 1.44
N ILE A 56 -11.99 3.43 0.25
CA ILE A 56 -11.80 4.87 0.05
C ILE A 56 -12.80 5.68 0.87
N LYS A 57 -14.08 5.29 0.89
CA LYS A 57 -15.10 5.96 1.71
C LYS A 57 -14.75 5.91 3.21
N GLN A 58 -14.24 4.77 3.71
CA GLN A 58 -13.79 4.67 5.11
C GLN A 58 -12.59 5.58 5.38
N ILE A 59 -11.62 5.67 4.48
CA ILE A 59 -10.45 6.56 4.59
C ILE A 59 -10.90 8.03 4.65
N ILE A 60 -11.84 8.42 3.79
CA ILE A 60 -12.43 9.77 3.77
C ILE A 60 -13.17 10.08 5.07
N LEU A 61 -14.03 9.15 5.54
CA LEU A 61 -14.77 9.28 6.79
C LEU A 61 -13.85 9.46 8.01
N ASN A 62 -12.65 8.87 7.96
CA ASN A 62 -11.64 9.02 9.01
C ASN A 62 -10.73 10.25 8.80
N GLY A 63 -11.04 11.14 7.83
CA GLY A 63 -10.53 12.49 7.71
C GLY A 63 -9.32 12.65 6.80
N ILE A 64 -8.93 11.68 5.97
CA ILE A 64 -7.98 11.89 4.86
C ILE A 64 -8.75 12.56 3.71
N LYS A 65 -8.17 13.64 3.18
CA LYS A 65 -8.73 14.44 2.09
C LYS A 65 -7.79 14.50 0.87
N ASP A 66 -6.58 14.03 1.03
CA ASP A 66 -5.48 14.12 0.08
C ASP A 66 -5.11 12.70 -0.41
N PHE A 67 -4.91 12.53 -1.72
CA PHE A 67 -4.72 11.21 -2.34
C PHE A 67 -3.54 11.24 -3.32
N ASP A 68 -2.62 10.27 -3.18
CA ASP A 68 -1.66 9.90 -4.23
C ASP A 68 -2.37 9.02 -5.25
N VAL A 69 -2.43 9.50 -6.49
CA VAL A 69 -3.05 8.83 -7.64
C VAL A 69 -2.01 8.56 -8.73
N ALA A 70 -2.09 7.38 -9.33
CA ALA A 70 -1.15 6.92 -10.34
C ALA A 70 -1.73 6.92 -11.78
N SER A 71 -3.03 7.13 -11.94
CA SER A 71 -3.69 7.07 -13.24
C SER A 71 -4.91 7.97 -13.32
N LEU A 72 -5.35 8.25 -14.56
CA LEU A 72 -6.59 8.99 -14.80
C LEU A 72 -7.82 8.24 -14.24
N ASN A 73 -7.79 6.91 -14.22
CA ASN A 73 -8.89 6.12 -13.66
C ASN A 73 -8.98 6.28 -12.13
N GLU A 74 -7.85 6.34 -11.44
CA GLU A 74 -7.84 6.65 -9.99
C GLU A 74 -8.31 8.08 -9.72
N ILE A 75 -7.93 9.05 -10.55
CA ILE A 75 -8.44 10.44 -10.48
C ILE A 75 -9.97 10.46 -10.59
N LYS A 76 -10.52 9.81 -11.63
CA LYS A 76 -11.96 9.70 -11.86
C LYS A 76 -12.68 9.05 -10.67
N LEU A 77 -12.11 7.97 -10.15
CA LEU A 77 -12.65 7.24 -9.00
C LEU A 77 -12.75 8.13 -7.76
N ILE A 78 -11.66 8.80 -7.40
CA ILE A 78 -11.66 9.68 -6.22
C ILE A 78 -12.60 10.86 -6.41
N LYS A 79 -12.59 11.51 -7.58
CA LYS A 79 -13.48 12.65 -7.86
C LYS A 79 -14.95 12.26 -7.90
N LYS A 80 -15.29 11.03 -8.31
CA LYS A 80 -16.65 10.48 -8.20
C LYS A 80 -17.10 10.36 -6.74
N ILE A 81 -16.21 9.91 -5.84
CA ILE A 81 -16.54 9.68 -4.43
C ILE A 81 -16.50 10.98 -3.63
N LYS A 82 -15.53 11.85 -3.91
CA LYS A 82 -15.26 13.10 -3.22
C LYS A 82 -14.76 14.17 -4.21
N PRO A 83 -15.67 14.93 -4.83
CA PRO A 83 -15.33 15.94 -5.85
C PRO A 83 -14.27 16.96 -5.39
N GLU A 84 -14.31 17.37 -4.12
CA GLU A 84 -13.40 18.35 -3.53
C GLU A 84 -12.07 17.75 -3.00
N ALA A 85 -11.79 16.46 -3.23
CA ALA A 85 -10.55 15.83 -2.82
C ALA A 85 -9.33 16.49 -3.49
N ASN A 86 -8.26 16.67 -2.71
CA ASN A 86 -6.97 17.11 -3.24
C ASN A 86 -6.23 15.91 -3.85
N LEU A 87 -5.85 16.02 -5.11
CA LEU A 87 -5.19 14.96 -5.84
C LEU A 87 -3.75 15.33 -6.18
N TYR A 88 -2.88 14.36 -5.99
CA TYR A 88 -1.46 14.41 -6.30
C TYR A 88 -1.18 13.29 -7.31
N PHE A 89 -0.88 13.67 -8.56
CA PHE A 89 -0.58 12.70 -9.62
C PHE A 89 0.91 12.33 -9.56
N MET A 90 1.23 11.39 -8.62
CA MET A 90 2.60 11.11 -8.22
C MET A 90 3.30 10.02 -9.06
N HIS A 91 2.63 9.46 -10.06
CA HIS A 91 3.30 8.64 -11.07
C HIS A 91 4.20 9.53 -11.93
N THR A 92 5.49 9.18 -12.06
CA THR A 92 6.49 10.03 -12.73
C THR A 92 6.40 10.04 -14.25
N VAL A 93 5.75 9.05 -14.87
CA VAL A 93 5.58 8.93 -16.33
C VAL A 93 4.09 8.85 -16.68
N LYS A 94 3.59 9.84 -17.43
CA LYS A 94 2.16 9.99 -17.74
C LYS A 94 1.96 10.28 -19.22
N SER A 95 0.82 9.87 -19.82
CA SER A 95 0.48 10.31 -21.17
C SER A 95 0.04 11.77 -21.19
N LYS A 96 0.21 12.47 -22.33
CA LYS A 96 -0.24 13.87 -22.51
C LYS A 96 -1.76 14.00 -22.26
N GLU A 97 -2.53 13.07 -22.75
CA GLU A 97 -3.99 13.01 -22.59
C GLU A 97 -4.38 12.89 -21.12
N SER A 98 -3.67 12.04 -20.35
CA SER A 98 -3.90 11.89 -18.92
C SER A 98 -3.55 13.16 -18.14
N ILE A 99 -2.45 13.83 -18.47
CA ILE A 99 -2.05 15.10 -17.85
C ILE A 99 -3.09 16.19 -18.16
N SER A 100 -3.42 16.37 -19.45
CA SER A 100 -4.39 17.38 -19.90
C SER A 100 -5.76 17.18 -19.22
N SER A 101 -6.28 15.94 -19.24
CA SER A 101 -7.54 15.63 -18.59
C SER A 101 -7.48 15.82 -17.08
N ALA A 102 -6.41 15.41 -16.42
CA ALA A 102 -6.22 15.61 -14.97
C ALA A 102 -6.28 17.11 -14.60
N TYR A 103 -5.59 17.94 -15.38
CA TYR A 103 -5.52 19.37 -15.12
C TYR A 103 -6.85 20.09 -15.46
N PHE A 104 -7.32 19.97 -16.71
CA PHE A 104 -8.47 20.76 -17.18
C PHE A 104 -9.82 20.24 -16.69
N ASN A 105 -9.99 18.90 -16.61
CA ASN A 105 -11.29 18.32 -16.29
C ASN A 105 -11.45 18.02 -14.79
N TYR A 106 -10.33 17.77 -14.07
CA TYR A 106 -10.36 17.37 -12.68
C TYR A 106 -9.63 18.30 -11.72
N GLY A 107 -9.05 19.42 -12.23
CA GLY A 107 -8.40 20.45 -11.41
C GLY A 107 -7.14 19.97 -10.68
N VAL A 108 -6.48 18.92 -11.17
CA VAL A 108 -5.23 18.43 -10.59
C VAL A 108 -4.11 19.38 -10.94
N LYS A 109 -3.40 19.85 -9.92
CA LYS A 109 -2.26 20.78 -10.06
C LYS A 109 -0.94 20.20 -9.60
N ASN A 110 -0.97 19.09 -8.89
CA ASN A 110 0.20 18.43 -8.32
C ASN A 110 0.67 17.29 -9.24
N PHE A 111 1.87 17.41 -9.83
CA PHE A 111 2.42 16.44 -10.77
C PHE A 111 3.85 16.06 -10.39
N ALA A 112 4.11 14.75 -10.24
CA ALA A 112 5.47 14.25 -10.09
C ALA A 112 6.14 13.99 -11.44
N LEU A 113 7.46 14.12 -11.46
CA LEU A 113 8.32 13.85 -12.62
C LEU A 113 9.73 13.48 -12.15
N ASP A 114 10.51 12.84 -13.00
CA ASP A 114 11.89 12.44 -12.72
C ASP A 114 12.86 12.70 -13.88
N ASN A 115 12.39 13.37 -14.96
CA ASN A 115 13.23 13.77 -16.08
C ASN A 115 12.69 14.99 -16.81
N LYS A 116 13.54 15.58 -17.69
CA LYS A 116 13.20 16.83 -18.42
C LYS A 116 12.11 16.66 -19.46
N ASP A 117 12.03 15.49 -20.09
CA ASP A 117 11.00 15.22 -21.11
C ASP A 117 9.61 15.13 -20.50
N GLU A 118 9.49 14.59 -19.29
CA GLU A 118 8.23 14.62 -18.57
C GLU A 118 7.84 16.03 -18.15
N LEU A 119 8.80 16.87 -17.72
CA LEU A 119 8.54 18.29 -17.45
C LEU A 119 7.99 19.00 -18.71
N ARG A 120 8.69 18.86 -19.86
CA ARG A 120 8.23 19.42 -21.13
C ARG A 120 6.82 18.96 -21.47
N LYS A 121 6.55 17.67 -21.33
CA LYS A 121 5.24 17.08 -21.59
C LYS A 121 4.13 17.62 -20.68
N ILE A 122 4.42 17.82 -19.38
CA ILE A 122 3.48 18.42 -18.43
C ILE A 122 3.17 19.86 -18.84
N LEU A 123 4.18 20.66 -19.15
CA LEU A 123 4.00 22.05 -19.57
C LEU A 123 3.19 22.17 -20.86
N GLU A 124 3.51 21.36 -21.88
CA GLU A 124 2.75 21.31 -23.14
C GLU A 124 1.29 20.89 -22.91
N ALA A 125 1.06 19.81 -22.16
CA ALA A 125 -0.27 19.25 -21.93
C ALA A 125 -1.17 20.11 -21.03
N THR A 126 -0.60 21.11 -20.33
CA THR A 126 -1.32 22.07 -19.48
C THR A 126 -1.33 23.49 -20.06
N ASN A 127 -0.95 23.67 -21.35
CA ASN A 127 -0.85 24.96 -22.02
C ASN A 127 0.04 25.96 -21.26
N GLN A 128 1.22 25.51 -20.77
CA GLN A 128 2.20 26.34 -20.02
C GLN A 128 1.60 26.96 -18.75
N ALA A 129 0.72 26.26 -18.07
CA ALA A 129 0.05 26.71 -16.87
C ALA A 129 1.04 27.20 -15.78
N LYS A 130 0.71 28.30 -15.09
CA LYS A 130 1.57 28.94 -14.08
C LYS A 130 1.22 28.56 -12.63
N ASP A 131 0.20 27.75 -12.45
CA ASP A 131 -0.30 27.32 -11.14
C ASP A 131 0.01 25.86 -10.80
N LEU A 132 0.96 25.26 -11.52
CA LEU A 132 1.42 23.89 -11.31
C LEU A 132 2.27 23.75 -10.04
N ASN A 133 2.04 22.68 -9.30
CA ASN A 133 2.94 22.21 -8.25
C ASN A 133 3.72 21.00 -8.79
N LEU A 134 5.02 21.17 -8.96
CA LEU A 134 5.89 20.16 -9.59
C LEU A 134 6.75 19.45 -8.53
N TYR A 135 6.67 18.12 -8.51
CA TYR A 135 7.39 17.27 -7.56
C TYR A 135 8.49 16.50 -8.27
N VAL A 136 9.73 16.87 -8.01
CA VAL A 136 10.89 16.12 -8.53
C VAL A 136 11.08 14.88 -7.67
N ARG A 137 10.82 13.69 -8.23
CA ARG A 137 11.15 12.43 -7.58
C ARG A 137 12.61 12.09 -7.79
N ILE A 138 13.35 11.94 -6.71
CA ILE A 138 14.77 11.54 -6.73
C ILE A 138 14.93 10.04 -6.51
N ALA A 139 15.94 9.44 -7.14
CA ALA A 139 16.32 8.05 -6.90
C ALA A 139 17.07 7.95 -5.57
N ILE A 140 16.68 6.96 -4.76
CA ILE A 140 17.37 6.58 -3.53
C ILE A 140 17.51 5.06 -3.47
N SER A 141 18.49 4.54 -2.69
CA SER A 141 18.61 3.10 -2.44
C SER A 141 17.37 2.56 -1.70
N ASN A 142 16.89 1.41 -2.14
CA ASN A 142 15.78 0.65 -1.55
C ASN A 142 16.25 -0.66 -0.89
N GLU A 143 17.51 -0.74 -0.48
CA GLU A 143 18.17 -1.95 0.06
C GLU A 143 17.45 -2.59 1.27
N HIS A 144 16.60 -1.83 1.95
CA HIS A 144 15.86 -2.29 3.12
C HIS A 144 14.37 -2.52 2.85
N ALA A 145 13.95 -2.54 1.59
CA ALA A 145 12.57 -2.81 1.21
C ALA A 145 12.42 -4.22 0.67
N GLU A 146 11.32 -4.88 1.02
CA GLU A 146 11.00 -6.20 0.46
C GLU A 146 10.71 -6.12 -1.05
N ILE A 147 10.19 -4.99 -1.52
CA ILE A 147 9.96 -4.73 -2.93
C ILE A 147 10.71 -3.46 -3.34
N ASP A 148 11.81 -3.66 -4.10
CA ASP A 148 12.62 -2.58 -4.66
C ASP A 148 11.90 -1.88 -5.82
N LEU A 149 11.81 -0.55 -5.74
CA LEU A 149 11.22 0.32 -6.77
C LEU A 149 12.25 1.28 -7.39
N SER A 150 13.54 1.19 -7.01
CA SER A 150 14.59 2.15 -7.39
C SER A 150 15.01 2.02 -8.86
N ARG A 151 14.83 0.85 -9.47
CA ARG A 151 15.28 0.59 -10.85
C ARG A 151 14.43 1.25 -11.93
N LYS A 152 13.22 1.69 -11.59
CA LYS A 152 12.23 2.17 -12.57
C LYS A 152 12.04 3.67 -12.52
N PHE A 153 12.14 4.30 -11.37
CA PHE A 153 11.75 5.69 -11.16
C PHE A 153 12.73 6.44 -10.28
N GLY A 154 12.81 7.74 -10.54
CA GLY A 154 13.57 8.72 -9.79
C GLY A 154 14.74 9.28 -10.59
N ALA A 155 14.90 10.61 -10.57
CA ALA A 155 16.05 11.29 -11.17
C ALA A 155 17.35 10.89 -10.47
N LEU A 156 18.35 10.54 -11.26
CA LEU A 156 19.69 10.23 -10.73
C LEU A 156 20.32 11.47 -10.09
N PRO A 157 21.27 11.31 -9.14
CA PRO A 157 21.94 12.44 -8.49
C PRO A 157 22.59 13.44 -9.47
N SER A 158 23.09 12.95 -10.62
CA SER A 158 23.69 13.78 -11.69
C SER A 158 22.66 14.66 -12.40
N GLU A 159 21.39 14.26 -12.47
CA GLU A 159 20.31 14.91 -13.21
C GLU A 159 19.43 15.77 -12.31
N SER A 160 19.27 15.35 -11.05
CA SER A 160 18.34 15.93 -10.08
C SER A 160 18.57 17.44 -9.85
N LEU A 161 19.83 17.89 -9.82
CA LEU A 161 20.15 19.31 -9.58
C LEU A 161 19.64 20.22 -10.69
N GLY A 162 19.85 19.81 -11.94
CA GLY A 162 19.36 20.55 -13.10
C GLY A 162 17.84 20.52 -13.20
N LEU A 163 17.22 19.38 -12.89
CA LEU A 163 15.80 19.21 -12.93
C LEU A 163 15.08 20.04 -11.84
N VAL A 164 15.64 20.10 -10.64
CA VAL A 164 15.11 20.93 -9.53
C VAL A 164 15.12 22.42 -9.91
N ARG A 165 16.22 22.92 -10.55
CA ARG A 165 16.27 24.32 -11.02
C ARG A 165 15.18 24.58 -12.06
N LEU A 166 15.07 23.74 -13.09
CA LEU A 166 14.06 23.88 -14.13
C LEU A 166 12.63 23.82 -13.55
N CYS A 167 12.35 22.90 -12.64
CA CYS A 167 11.04 22.82 -12.02
C CYS A 167 10.73 24.06 -11.18
N LYS A 168 11.71 24.65 -10.49
CA LYS A 168 11.49 25.90 -9.72
C LYS A 168 11.06 27.05 -10.62
N GLU A 169 11.62 27.16 -11.83
CA GLU A 169 11.28 28.21 -12.80
C GLU A 169 9.84 28.08 -13.35
N HIS A 170 9.32 26.84 -13.42
CA HIS A 170 8.04 26.53 -14.04
C HIS A 170 6.92 26.17 -13.05
N SER A 171 7.19 26.14 -11.75
CA SER A 171 6.20 25.75 -10.74
C SER A 171 5.74 26.93 -9.88
N LYS A 172 4.48 26.88 -9.47
CA LYS A 172 3.95 27.69 -8.36
C LYS A 172 4.52 27.21 -7.02
N LYS A 173 4.58 25.86 -6.82
CA LYS A 173 5.26 25.22 -5.71
C LYS A 173 6.19 24.14 -6.22
N LEU A 174 7.41 24.11 -5.72
CA LEU A 174 8.37 23.05 -5.94
C LEU A 174 8.31 22.04 -4.81
N GLY A 175 8.08 20.77 -5.14
CA GLY A 175 8.27 19.64 -4.23
C GLY A 175 9.49 18.82 -4.61
N ILE A 176 10.14 18.20 -3.60
CA ILE A 176 11.11 17.13 -3.83
C ILE A 176 10.60 15.89 -3.12
N SER A 177 10.56 14.76 -3.81
CA SER A 177 10.02 13.50 -3.30
C SER A 177 10.99 12.35 -3.48
N PHE A 178 10.86 11.33 -2.64
CA PHE A 178 11.52 10.04 -2.80
C PHE A 178 10.58 8.91 -2.38
N HIS A 179 10.98 7.67 -2.63
CA HIS A 179 10.25 6.49 -2.17
C HIS A 179 11.23 5.40 -1.75
N VAL A 180 11.10 4.89 -0.54
CA VAL A 180 12.03 3.93 0.07
C VAL A 180 11.81 2.46 -0.34
N GLY A 181 10.91 2.20 -1.31
CA GLY A 181 10.45 0.85 -1.66
C GLY A 181 9.20 0.45 -0.86
N SER A 182 8.57 -0.69 -1.20
CA SER A 182 7.40 -1.18 -0.47
C SER A 182 7.83 -2.13 0.65
N GLN A 183 7.14 -2.09 1.80
CA GLN A 183 7.48 -2.85 3.00
C GLN A 183 8.94 -2.56 3.45
N CYS A 184 9.23 -1.29 3.73
CA CYS A 184 10.56 -0.89 4.17
C CYS A 184 10.78 -1.29 5.63
N MET A 185 11.70 -2.22 5.87
CA MET A 185 11.91 -2.81 7.20
C MET A 185 12.79 -1.94 8.12
N HIS A 186 13.52 -0.95 7.58
CA HIS A 186 14.42 -0.13 8.36
C HIS A 186 14.17 1.38 8.18
N LYS A 187 13.89 2.07 9.28
CA LYS A 187 13.64 3.52 9.32
C LYS A 187 14.76 4.37 8.74
N VAL A 188 16.02 3.88 8.74
CA VAL A 188 17.20 4.58 8.20
C VAL A 188 17.05 4.94 6.71
N SER A 189 16.22 4.24 5.97
CA SER A 189 15.95 4.56 4.56
C SER A 189 15.32 5.94 4.39
N TYR A 190 14.50 6.38 5.34
CA TYR A 190 13.90 7.71 5.32
C TYR A 190 14.93 8.80 5.63
N SER A 191 15.82 8.58 6.59
CA SER A 191 16.90 9.54 6.89
C SER A 191 17.85 9.68 5.72
N LYS A 192 18.22 8.59 5.03
CA LYS A 192 19.01 8.65 3.78
C LYS A 192 18.31 9.50 2.71
N GLY A 193 17.02 9.29 2.46
CA GLY A 193 16.25 10.08 1.48
C GLY A 193 16.19 11.56 1.84
N ILE A 194 15.94 11.89 3.10
CA ILE A 194 15.92 13.29 3.59
C ILE A 194 17.32 13.92 3.49
N GLN A 195 18.39 13.17 3.77
CA GLN A 195 19.76 13.63 3.61
C GLN A 195 20.08 13.97 2.15
N GLU A 196 19.62 13.15 1.18
CA GLU A 196 19.79 13.45 -0.24
C GLU A 196 19.06 14.74 -0.64
N ILE A 197 17.88 14.99 -0.13
CA ILE A 197 17.19 16.28 -0.30
C ILE A 197 18.06 17.41 0.29
N GLY A 198 18.63 17.23 1.47
CA GLY A 198 19.57 18.19 2.07
C GLY A 198 20.79 18.50 1.18
N ASN A 199 21.35 17.47 0.55
CA ASN A 199 22.46 17.61 -0.42
C ASN A 199 22.05 18.43 -1.64
N ILE A 200 20.83 18.20 -2.16
CA ILE A 200 20.28 18.98 -3.30
C ILE A 200 20.09 20.43 -2.89
N ILE A 201 19.49 20.73 -1.74
CA ILE A 201 19.30 22.08 -1.21
C ILE A 201 20.65 22.79 -1.08
N LYS A 202 21.65 22.14 -0.49
CA LYS A 202 23.01 22.70 -0.32
C LYS A 202 23.65 23.08 -1.65
N LYS A 203 23.52 22.20 -2.69
CA LYS A 203 24.14 22.40 -4.01
C LYS A 203 23.38 23.37 -4.89
N THR A 204 22.05 23.39 -4.84
CA THR A 204 21.23 24.26 -5.67
C THR A 204 20.96 25.61 -5.04
N LYS A 205 21.05 25.72 -3.71
CA LYS A 205 20.59 26.86 -2.88
C LYS A 205 19.08 27.08 -2.96
N ILE A 206 18.32 26.07 -3.42
CA ILE A 206 16.86 26.13 -3.54
C ILE A 206 16.26 25.31 -2.41
N ILE A 207 15.49 25.93 -1.53
CA ILE A 207 14.66 25.26 -0.54
C ILE A 207 13.33 24.94 -1.24
N PRO A 208 12.89 23.66 -1.28
CA PRO A 208 11.59 23.31 -1.85
C PRO A 208 10.45 23.82 -0.96
N ASP A 209 9.28 24.05 -1.56
CA ASP A 209 8.07 24.41 -0.83
C ASP A 209 7.47 23.17 -0.11
N VAL A 210 7.75 21.97 -0.63
CA VAL A 210 7.25 20.69 -0.09
C VAL A 210 8.35 19.63 -0.08
N ILE A 211 8.47 18.88 1.00
CA ILE A 211 9.24 17.62 1.06
C ILE A 211 8.24 16.47 1.18
N ASN A 212 8.29 15.55 0.21
CA ASN A 212 7.48 14.34 0.22
C ASN A 212 8.36 13.13 0.52
N VAL A 213 8.17 12.55 1.69
CA VAL A 213 8.95 11.37 2.13
C VAL A 213 8.45 10.05 1.54
N GLY A 214 7.44 10.12 0.66
CA GLY A 214 6.89 8.95 -0.04
C GLY A 214 6.10 8.00 0.85
N GLY A 215 5.93 6.80 0.32
CA GLY A 215 5.32 5.68 1.01
C GLY A 215 6.36 4.70 1.56
N GLY A 216 6.00 3.40 1.54
CA GLY A 216 6.90 2.32 1.98
C GLY A 216 6.77 1.93 3.44
N PHE A 217 5.97 2.65 4.24
CA PHE A 217 5.69 2.29 5.63
C PHE A 217 5.18 0.85 5.71
N PRO A 218 5.82 0.01 6.56
CA PRO A 218 5.56 -1.42 6.59
C PRO A 218 4.26 -1.78 7.30
N SER A 219 3.81 -3.01 7.07
CA SER A 219 2.84 -3.72 7.90
C SER A 219 3.48 -4.97 8.52
N LEU A 220 2.76 -5.63 9.40
CA LEU A 220 3.21 -6.82 10.12
C LEU A 220 2.84 -8.08 9.34
N TYR A 221 3.83 -8.96 9.11
CA TYR A 221 3.64 -10.29 8.55
C TYR A 221 4.33 -11.32 9.45
N PRO A 222 3.99 -12.62 9.37
CA PRO A 222 4.56 -13.65 10.25
C PRO A 222 6.09 -13.70 10.29
N ASP A 223 6.73 -13.47 9.15
CA ASP A 223 8.20 -13.49 8.98
C ASP A 223 8.82 -12.08 8.88
N LEU A 224 8.01 -11.04 8.81
CA LEU A 224 8.45 -9.64 8.70
C LEU A 224 7.95 -8.83 9.90
N ASN A 225 8.84 -8.60 10.85
CA ASN A 225 8.54 -7.89 12.09
C ASN A 225 9.24 -6.51 12.11
N PRO A 226 8.64 -5.47 11.50
CA PRO A 226 9.23 -4.14 11.48
C PRO A 226 9.26 -3.53 12.88
N GLU A 227 10.10 -2.50 13.06
CA GLU A 227 10.03 -1.65 14.25
C GLU A 227 8.62 -1.01 14.36
N PRO A 228 8.23 -0.57 15.58
CA PRO A 228 7.01 0.24 15.76
C PRO A 228 7.00 1.45 14.82
N LEU A 229 5.85 1.73 14.19
CA LEU A 229 5.73 2.84 13.23
C LEU A 229 6.13 4.20 13.81
N ASN A 230 5.97 4.43 15.10
CA ASN A 230 6.47 5.64 15.77
C ASN A 230 7.96 5.86 15.55
N ASN A 231 8.77 4.79 15.53
CA ASN A 231 10.21 4.90 15.32
C ASN A 231 10.54 5.43 13.91
N TYR A 232 9.73 5.08 12.90
CA TYR A 232 9.86 5.63 11.54
C TYR A 232 9.50 7.11 11.50
N LEU A 233 8.41 7.50 12.16
CA LEU A 233 7.95 8.88 12.19
C LEU A 233 8.93 9.77 12.98
N ASP A 234 9.49 9.28 14.08
CA ASP A 234 10.48 10.01 14.87
C ASP A 234 11.81 10.15 14.13
N GLU A 235 12.24 9.14 13.38
CA GLU A 235 13.41 9.22 12.48
C GLU A 235 13.22 10.29 11.40
N ILE A 236 12.02 10.35 10.80
CA ILE A 236 11.66 11.38 9.82
C ILE A 236 11.74 12.77 10.48
N LYS A 237 11.12 12.98 11.64
CA LYS A 237 11.14 14.25 12.38
C LYS A 237 12.56 14.68 12.71
N LEU A 238 13.38 13.77 13.22
CA LEU A 238 14.77 14.03 13.58
C LEU A 238 15.59 14.42 12.34
N SER A 239 15.45 13.67 11.25
CA SER A 239 16.17 13.92 10.02
C SER A 239 15.80 15.26 9.38
N LEU A 240 14.52 15.63 9.38
CA LEU A 240 14.05 16.94 8.94
C LEU A 240 14.63 18.07 9.79
N LYS A 241 14.64 17.92 11.12
CA LYS A 241 15.26 18.90 12.04
C LYS A 241 16.75 19.09 11.75
N ASN A 242 17.45 18.00 11.40
CA ASN A 242 18.88 18.03 11.11
C ASN A 242 19.24 18.75 9.81
N LEU A 243 18.27 19.01 8.92
CA LEU A 243 18.50 19.86 7.74
C LEU A 243 18.81 21.32 8.10
N LYS A 244 18.42 21.77 9.29
CA LYS A 244 18.67 23.15 9.82
C LYS A 244 18.25 24.25 8.82
N LEU A 245 17.10 24.07 8.18
CA LEU A 245 16.55 25.03 7.23
C LEU A 245 15.99 26.25 7.96
N GLN A 246 16.16 27.44 7.38
CA GLN A 246 15.59 28.70 7.94
C GLN A 246 14.06 28.66 7.95
N THR A 247 13.46 28.09 6.91
CA THR A 247 12.02 27.89 6.79
C THR A 247 11.77 26.42 6.48
N MET A 248 10.95 25.77 7.29
CA MET A 248 10.62 24.36 7.08
C MET A 248 9.57 24.23 5.96
N PRO A 249 9.84 23.44 4.92
CA PRO A 249 8.86 23.09 3.90
C PRO A 249 7.61 22.40 4.48
N GLU A 250 6.52 22.41 3.74
CA GLU A 250 5.38 21.50 4.01
C GLU A 250 5.87 20.05 3.87
N ILE A 251 5.53 19.19 4.85
CA ILE A 251 5.92 17.78 4.85
C ILE A 251 4.72 16.93 4.46
N ILE A 252 4.91 15.99 3.53
CA ILE A 252 3.86 15.04 3.15
C ILE A 252 4.40 13.62 3.09
N CYS A 253 3.51 12.62 3.27
CA CYS A 253 3.79 11.21 3.08
C CYS A 253 2.68 10.52 2.29
N GLU A 254 2.98 9.34 1.73
CA GLU A 254 2.11 8.56 0.84
C GLU A 254 1.89 7.13 1.37
N PRO A 255 1.42 6.93 2.61
CA PRO A 255 1.19 5.59 3.12
C PRO A 255 0.06 4.90 2.35
N GLY A 256 0.31 3.65 1.97
CA GLY A 256 -0.69 2.77 1.39
C GLY A 256 -0.84 1.52 2.25
N ARG A 257 0.12 0.57 2.13
CA ARG A 257 0.13 -0.71 2.85
C ARG A 257 -0.13 -0.54 4.35
N ALA A 258 0.59 0.33 5.02
CA ALA A 258 0.43 0.56 6.44
C ALA A 258 -0.99 1.03 6.84
N ILE A 259 -1.74 1.69 5.95
CA ILE A 259 -3.12 2.10 6.26
C ILE A 259 -4.11 0.94 6.10
N VAL A 260 -3.97 0.12 5.05
CA VAL A 260 -5.06 -0.79 4.68
C VAL A 260 -4.75 -2.27 4.85
N ALA A 261 -3.47 -2.70 4.97
CA ALA A 261 -3.14 -4.13 4.98
C ALA A 261 -3.95 -4.93 6.00
N GLU A 262 -4.01 -4.47 7.24
CA GLU A 262 -4.72 -5.15 8.34
C GLU A 262 -6.24 -5.16 8.18
N SER A 263 -6.78 -4.28 7.35
CA SER A 263 -8.22 -4.16 7.17
C SER A 263 -8.82 -5.23 6.27
N GLY A 264 -8.01 -5.92 5.48
CA GLY A 264 -8.47 -6.91 4.52
C GLY A 264 -8.05 -8.32 4.88
N SER A 265 -8.96 -9.27 4.68
CA SER A 265 -8.67 -10.70 4.70
C SER A 265 -9.48 -11.41 3.61
N THR A 266 -9.03 -12.59 3.21
CA THR A 266 -9.78 -13.48 2.33
C THR A 266 -10.06 -14.79 3.06
N ILE A 267 -11.32 -15.22 3.01
CA ILE A 267 -11.75 -16.54 3.45
C ILE A 267 -11.67 -17.47 2.25
N ILE A 268 -10.88 -18.52 2.38
CA ILE A 268 -10.65 -19.54 1.36
C ILE A 268 -11.11 -20.89 1.85
N LYS A 269 -11.43 -21.79 0.91
CA LYS A 269 -11.83 -23.17 1.16
C LYS A 269 -10.76 -24.13 0.66
N VAL A 270 -10.45 -25.16 1.46
CA VAL A 270 -9.59 -26.27 1.04
C VAL A 270 -10.38 -27.18 0.11
N ILE A 271 -9.91 -27.31 -1.12
CA ILE A 271 -10.52 -28.15 -2.15
C ILE A 271 -9.94 -29.57 -2.14
N LEU A 272 -8.63 -29.68 -1.84
CA LEU A 272 -7.95 -30.97 -1.74
C LEU A 272 -6.69 -30.82 -0.89
N ARG A 273 -6.33 -31.88 -0.17
CA ARG A 273 -5.05 -31.99 0.52
C ARG A 273 -4.21 -33.14 -0.07
N LYS A 274 -2.95 -32.83 -0.45
CA LYS A 274 -1.93 -33.81 -0.82
C LYS A 274 -0.71 -33.63 0.09
N LYS A 275 -0.61 -34.42 1.14
CA LYS A 275 0.45 -34.31 2.18
C LYS A 275 0.44 -32.90 2.83
N GLN A 276 1.52 -32.12 2.63
CA GLN A 276 1.65 -30.73 3.10
C GLN A 276 1.21 -29.69 2.06
N ASN A 277 0.63 -30.10 0.95
CA ASN A 277 0.11 -29.19 -0.07
C ASN A 277 -1.41 -29.11 0.05
N LEU A 278 -1.94 -27.90 0.17
CA LEU A 278 -3.37 -27.61 0.13
C LEU A 278 -3.71 -26.97 -1.20
N TYR A 279 -4.66 -27.55 -1.93
CA TYR A 279 -5.28 -26.94 -3.10
C TYR A 279 -6.47 -26.14 -2.60
N ILE A 280 -6.51 -24.85 -2.93
CA ILE A 280 -7.48 -23.89 -2.39
C ILE A 280 -8.22 -23.17 -3.51
N ASN A 281 -9.34 -22.54 -3.20
CA ASN A 281 -10.19 -21.87 -4.18
C ASN A 281 -9.78 -20.42 -4.51
N ASP A 282 -8.63 -19.95 -4.02
CA ASP A 282 -8.01 -18.67 -4.38
C ASP A 282 -6.50 -18.88 -4.63
N GLY A 283 -5.80 -17.90 -5.19
CA GLY A 283 -4.40 -18.08 -5.52
C GLY A 283 -3.68 -16.78 -5.89
N THR A 284 -2.50 -16.95 -6.49
CA THR A 284 -1.64 -15.85 -6.97
C THR A 284 -2.37 -14.93 -7.96
N TYR A 285 -3.20 -15.50 -8.83
CA TYR A 285 -4.04 -14.75 -9.78
C TYR A 285 -5.32 -14.17 -9.17
N GLY A 286 -5.64 -14.58 -7.95
CA GLY A 286 -6.72 -14.07 -7.13
C GLY A 286 -6.23 -13.00 -6.14
N SER A 287 -6.63 -13.13 -4.88
CA SER A 287 -6.26 -12.17 -3.83
C SER A 287 -4.87 -12.40 -3.22
N LEU A 288 -4.17 -13.49 -3.56
CA LEU A 288 -2.94 -13.95 -2.90
C LEU A 288 -1.66 -13.61 -3.67
N PHE A 289 -1.67 -12.58 -4.52
CA PHE A 289 -0.53 -12.17 -5.33
C PHE A 289 0.75 -11.97 -4.50
N ASP A 290 0.66 -11.26 -3.37
CA ASP A 290 1.82 -10.99 -2.50
C ASP A 290 2.43 -12.27 -1.91
N ALA A 291 1.65 -13.34 -1.73
CA ALA A 291 2.14 -14.63 -1.26
C ALA A 291 2.76 -15.48 -2.38
N GLY A 292 2.35 -15.29 -3.63
CA GLY A 292 2.86 -16.03 -4.79
C GLY A 292 4.12 -15.42 -5.40
N VAL A 293 4.12 -14.11 -5.68
CA VAL A 293 5.21 -13.44 -6.41
C VAL A 293 6.29 -12.88 -5.48
N PRO A 294 5.99 -11.96 -4.54
CA PRO A 294 6.97 -11.52 -3.54
C PRO A 294 7.25 -12.57 -2.45
N ASN A 295 6.47 -13.64 -2.38
CA ASN A 295 6.54 -14.70 -1.37
C ASN A 295 6.31 -14.23 0.08
N PHE A 296 5.42 -13.27 0.31
CA PHE A 296 5.05 -12.88 1.68
C PHE A 296 4.30 -14.02 2.36
N ILE A 297 4.66 -14.30 3.60
CA ILE A 297 3.91 -15.24 4.43
C ILE A 297 2.71 -14.50 5.01
N LEU A 298 1.51 -14.84 4.53
CA LEU A 298 0.28 -14.24 5.03
C LEU A 298 -0.11 -14.88 6.38
N PRO A 299 -0.57 -14.09 7.37
CA PRO A 299 -1.11 -14.65 8.60
C PRO A 299 -2.34 -15.49 8.26
N SER A 300 -2.30 -16.76 8.68
CA SER A 300 -3.32 -17.76 8.38
C SER A 300 -3.98 -18.27 9.65
N LYS A 301 -5.30 -18.42 9.64
CA LYS A 301 -6.08 -18.90 10.76
C LYS A 301 -7.17 -19.86 10.27
N MET A 302 -7.21 -21.05 10.87
CA MET A 302 -8.29 -21.98 10.64
C MET A 302 -9.61 -21.44 11.18
N ILE A 303 -10.69 -21.54 10.42
CA ILE A 303 -12.03 -21.13 10.83
C ILE A 303 -12.75 -22.35 11.44
N THR A 304 -13.22 -22.19 12.68
CA THR A 304 -13.98 -23.22 13.38
C THR A 304 -15.43 -23.23 12.90
N ASN A 305 -15.80 -24.24 12.15
CA ASN A 305 -17.16 -24.48 11.68
C ASN A 305 -17.86 -25.62 12.45
N GLY A 306 -17.74 -25.60 13.79
CA GLY A 306 -18.27 -26.64 14.66
C GLY A 306 -17.40 -27.90 14.80
N ARG A 307 -16.20 -27.92 14.17
CA ARG A 307 -15.27 -29.03 14.24
C ARG A 307 -14.10 -28.74 15.19
N ILE A 308 -13.65 -29.78 15.92
CA ILE A 308 -12.46 -29.70 16.77
C ILE A 308 -11.22 -29.83 15.90
N HIS A 309 -10.33 -28.83 15.94
CA HIS A 309 -9.04 -28.83 15.25
C HIS A 309 -7.91 -29.23 16.20
N SER A 310 -6.90 -29.88 15.62
CA SER A 310 -5.69 -30.23 16.34
C SER A 310 -4.93 -29.02 16.83
N LYS A 311 -4.40 -29.07 18.03
CA LYS A 311 -3.47 -28.05 18.54
C LYS A 311 -2.08 -28.14 17.90
N LYS A 312 -1.72 -29.31 17.32
CA LYS A 312 -0.45 -29.49 16.62
C LYS A 312 -0.52 -28.80 15.26
N LEU A 313 0.33 -27.81 15.06
CA LEU A 313 0.48 -27.12 13.79
C LEU A 313 1.46 -27.84 12.88
N THR A 314 1.23 -27.71 11.58
CA THR A 314 2.09 -28.24 10.51
C THR A 314 2.23 -27.15 9.46
N SER A 315 3.41 -27.06 8.85
CA SER A 315 3.69 -26.17 7.72
C SER A 315 3.04 -26.71 6.45
N PHE A 316 2.32 -25.83 5.75
CA PHE A 316 1.70 -26.10 4.45
C PHE A 316 2.16 -25.11 3.40
N SER A 317 2.12 -25.56 2.13
CA SER A 317 2.15 -24.72 0.95
C SER A 317 0.77 -24.75 0.28
N PHE A 318 0.44 -23.68 -0.47
CA PHE A 318 -0.84 -23.60 -1.18
C PHE A 318 -0.64 -23.65 -2.68
N PHE A 319 -1.52 -24.38 -3.37
CA PHE A 319 -1.74 -24.31 -4.81
C PHE A 319 -3.09 -23.63 -5.04
N GLY A 320 -3.10 -22.59 -5.89
CA GLY A 320 -4.32 -21.94 -6.31
C GLY A 320 -5.14 -22.80 -7.28
N PRO A 321 -6.32 -22.32 -7.68
CA PRO A 321 -7.27 -23.10 -8.48
C PRO A 321 -6.95 -23.11 -9.98
N THR A 322 -6.06 -22.24 -10.46
CA THR A 322 -5.82 -22.09 -11.90
C THR A 322 -4.97 -23.23 -12.46
N CYS A 323 -5.00 -23.41 -13.77
CA CYS A 323 -4.20 -24.43 -14.43
C CYS A 323 -2.71 -24.03 -14.61
N ASP A 324 -2.32 -22.82 -14.18
CA ASP A 324 -0.94 -22.37 -14.26
C ASP A 324 -0.12 -22.88 -13.07
N SER A 325 1.05 -23.44 -13.35
CA SER A 325 1.98 -23.92 -12.32
C SER A 325 2.59 -22.82 -11.44
N LEU A 326 2.51 -21.55 -11.88
CA LEU A 326 2.92 -20.37 -11.09
C LEU A 326 1.88 -20.00 -10.02
N ASP A 327 0.70 -20.62 -10.05
CA ASP A 327 -0.32 -20.42 -9.02
C ASP A 327 0.01 -21.20 -7.74
N TYR A 328 1.16 -20.86 -7.17
CA TYR A 328 1.78 -21.53 -6.03
C TYR A 328 2.26 -20.51 -5.01
N MET A 329 1.90 -20.73 -3.75
CA MET A 329 2.33 -19.95 -2.59
C MET A 329 3.12 -20.87 -1.65
N LYS A 330 4.43 -20.64 -1.57
CA LYS A 330 5.37 -21.51 -0.86
C LYS A 330 5.07 -21.58 0.64
N GLY A 331 4.67 -20.50 1.29
CA GLY A 331 4.54 -20.39 2.74
C GLY A 331 5.90 -20.32 3.45
N PRO A 332 6.00 -20.82 4.69
CA PRO A 332 5.14 -21.77 5.41
C PRO A 332 3.83 -21.18 5.96
N PHE A 333 2.70 -21.86 5.71
CA PHE A 333 1.43 -21.52 6.36
C PHE A 333 1.20 -22.52 7.51
N LEU A 334 1.25 -22.03 8.75
CA LEU A 334 1.11 -22.86 9.95
C LEU A 334 -0.37 -23.09 10.27
N LEU A 335 -0.85 -24.31 10.07
CA LEU A 335 -2.24 -24.69 10.26
C LEU A 335 -2.35 -26.03 11.03
N PRO A 336 -3.51 -26.33 11.65
CA PRO A 336 -3.75 -27.61 12.32
C PRO A 336 -3.43 -28.80 11.40
N ASN A 337 -2.68 -29.79 11.93
CA ASN A 337 -2.24 -30.91 11.13
C ASN A 337 -3.38 -31.82 10.62
N ASN A 338 -4.59 -31.71 11.19
CA ASN A 338 -5.78 -32.43 10.78
C ASN A 338 -6.68 -31.67 9.80
N ILE A 339 -6.17 -30.57 9.19
CA ILE A 339 -6.87 -29.85 8.12
C ILE A 339 -7.15 -30.76 6.94
N LYS A 340 -8.33 -30.63 6.33
CA LYS A 340 -8.78 -31.47 5.22
C LYS A 340 -9.67 -30.72 4.24
N GLU A 341 -10.05 -31.36 3.17
CA GLU A 341 -11.06 -30.89 2.22
C GLU A 341 -12.33 -30.40 2.93
N GLY A 342 -12.87 -29.28 2.45
CA GLY A 342 -14.04 -28.63 2.99
C GLY A 342 -13.78 -27.69 4.17
N ASP A 343 -12.57 -27.69 4.74
CA ASP A 343 -12.21 -26.73 5.81
C ASP A 343 -11.97 -25.33 5.25
N TYR A 344 -12.17 -24.29 6.08
CA TYR A 344 -11.99 -22.91 5.71
C TYR A 344 -10.80 -22.30 6.45
N ILE A 345 -10.10 -21.41 5.75
CA ILE A 345 -8.94 -20.65 6.26
C ILE A 345 -9.20 -19.17 6.04
N GLU A 346 -8.95 -18.35 7.03
CA GLU A 346 -8.80 -16.93 6.88
C GLU A 346 -7.32 -16.59 6.63
N LEU A 347 -7.05 -15.81 5.58
CA LEU A 347 -5.75 -15.21 5.28
C LEU A 347 -5.85 -13.70 5.47
N GLY A 348 -5.04 -13.16 6.38
CA GLY A 348 -5.04 -11.73 6.72
C GLY A 348 -4.03 -10.90 5.92
N GLN A 349 -3.92 -9.61 6.25
CA GLN A 349 -3.01 -8.62 5.63
C GLN A 349 -3.26 -8.37 4.12
N LEU A 350 -4.44 -8.71 3.64
CA LEU A 350 -4.85 -8.60 2.23
C LEU A 350 -5.58 -7.29 1.91
N GLY A 351 -5.68 -6.36 2.86
CA GLY A 351 -6.17 -5.01 2.60
C GLY A 351 -5.31 -4.23 1.61
N ALA A 352 -4.00 -4.53 1.57
CA ALA A 352 -3.08 -4.01 0.59
C ALA A 352 -2.90 -5.03 -0.55
N TYR A 353 -3.16 -4.58 -1.78
CA TYR A 353 -2.96 -5.32 -3.04
C TYR A 353 -3.80 -6.59 -3.24
N GLY A 354 -4.49 -7.10 -2.24
CA GLY A 354 -5.32 -8.30 -2.36
C GLY A 354 -6.43 -8.20 -3.42
N LEU A 355 -7.13 -7.06 -3.52
CA LEU A 355 -8.12 -6.81 -4.58
C LEU A 355 -7.50 -6.21 -5.85
N THR A 356 -6.38 -5.50 -5.74
CA THR A 356 -5.82 -4.68 -6.81
C THR A 356 -5.19 -5.51 -7.92
N PHE A 357 -4.51 -6.59 -7.57
CA PHE A 357 -3.85 -7.49 -8.53
C PHE A 357 -4.71 -8.68 -8.98
N ARG A 358 -5.89 -8.82 -8.43
CA ARG A 358 -6.82 -9.90 -8.78
C ARG A 358 -7.20 -9.86 -10.26
N THR A 359 -7.16 -11.02 -10.91
CA THR A 359 -7.55 -11.22 -12.29
C THR A 359 -8.83 -12.05 -12.40
N LYS A 360 -9.30 -12.26 -13.63
CA LYS A 360 -10.40 -13.18 -13.95
C LYS A 360 -9.91 -14.44 -14.68
N PHE A 361 -8.63 -14.76 -14.52
CA PHE A 361 -8.02 -15.90 -15.19
C PHE A 361 -8.72 -17.21 -14.83
N ASN A 362 -8.99 -18.06 -15.81
CA ASN A 362 -9.77 -19.29 -15.71
C ASN A 362 -11.19 -19.17 -15.10
N GLY A 363 -11.66 -17.95 -14.81
CA GLY A 363 -12.96 -17.75 -14.17
C GLY A 363 -12.96 -17.96 -12.64
N PHE A 364 -11.80 -18.22 -12.03
CA PHE A 364 -11.67 -18.38 -10.57
C PHE A 364 -11.57 -17.02 -9.88
N TYR A 365 -12.70 -16.35 -9.68
CA TYR A 365 -12.78 -15.11 -8.92
C TYR A 365 -14.16 -14.95 -8.29
N SER A 366 -14.25 -14.10 -7.28
CA SER A 366 -15.50 -13.69 -6.67
C SER A 366 -15.48 -12.19 -6.40
N ASP A 367 -16.61 -11.52 -6.64
CA ASP A 367 -16.80 -10.11 -6.29
C ASP A 367 -17.47 -9.92 -4.93
N GLU A 368 -17.66 -11.01 -4.18
CA GLU A 368 -18.27 -11.01 -2.86
C GLU A 368 -17.37 -10.34 -1.83
N ILE A 369 -17.87 -9.24 -1.24
CA ILE A 369 -17.16 -8.46 -0.23
C ILE A 369 -18.10 -8.24 0.96
N PHE A 370 -17.62 -8.62 2.15
CA PHE A 370 -18.35 -8.48 3.41
C PHE A 370 -17.60 -7.60 4.41
N GLU A 371 -18.35 -7.05 5.37
CA GLU A 371 -17.78 -6.31 6.49
C GLU A 371 -17.68 -7.21 7.72
N LEU A 372 -16.54 -7.14 8.42
CA LEU A 372 -16.32 -7.82 9.70
C LEU A 372 -16.12 -6.81 10.82
N ALA A 373 -16.67 -7.15 12.00
CA ALA A 373 -16.52 -6.34 13.21
C ALA A 373 -15.38 -6.84 14.14
N ASP A 374 -14.84 -8.02 13.88
CA ASP A 374 -13.75 -8.61 14.67
C ASP A 374 -12.39 -7.91 14.43
N GLN A 375 -11.38 -8.32 15.21
CA GLN A 375 -10.03 -7.82 15.05
C GLN A 375 -9.30 -8.60 13.94
N PRO A 376 -8.33 -7.97 13.23
CA PRO A 376 -7.47 -8.66 12.28
C PRO A 376 -6.60 -9.71 12.98
N ILE A 377 -6.14 -10.71 12.24
CA ILE A 377 -5.27 -11.79 12.77
C ILE A 377 -3.99 -11.21 13.39
N MET A 378 -3.41 -10.19 12.77
CA MET A 378 -2.23 -9.47 13.26
C MET A 378 -2.44 -7.96 13.13
N SER A 379 -1.84 -7.16 14.02
CA SER A 379 -1.93 -5.70 13.97
C SER A 379 -0.70 -5.03 14.54
N LEU A 380 -0.19 -4.01 13.83
CA LEU A 380 0.79 -3.03 14.33
C LEU A 380 0.16 -1.98 15.25
N TYR A 381 -1.15 -1.75 15.10
CA TYR A 381 -1.90 -0.72 15.83
C TYR A 381 -2.56 -1.25 17.10
N ASN A 382 -2.44 -2.55 17.37
CA ASN A 382 -2.92 -3.18 18.59
C ASN A 382 -1.86 -4.16 19.13
N PRO A 383 -0.95 -3.71 20.04
CA PRO A 383 0.14 -4.54 20.56
C PRO A 383 -0.31 -5.83 21.26
N SER A 384 -1.55 -5.89 21.77
CA SER A 384 -2.09 -7.09 22.41
C SER A 384 -2.46 -8.21 21.41
N SER A 385 -2.52 -7.90 20.12
CA SER A 385 -2.83 -8.87 19.05
C SER A 385 -1.59 -9.59 18.48
N LYS A 386 -0.41 -9.48 19.12
CA LYS A 386 0.75 -10.31 18.78
C LYS A 386 0.42 -11.77 19.07
N VAL A 387 -0.23 -12.44 18.12
CA VAL A 387 -0.24 -13.89 18.08
C VAL A 387 1.22 -14.32 18.02
N LYS A 388 1.70 -15.02 19.05
CA LYS A 388 3.03 -15.65 19.02
C LYS A 388 2.98 -16.68 17.89
N TYR A 389 3.32 -16.27 16.67
CA TYR A 389 3.75 -17.22 15.66
C TYR A 389 5.12 -17.71 16.14
N LEU A 390 5.13 -18.84 16.80
CA LEU A 390 6.34 -19.59 17.08
C LEU A 390 6.90 -19.98 15.71
N VAL A 391 7.97 -19.30 15.31
CA VAL A 391 8.87 -19.80 14.27
C VAL A 391 9.45 -21.07 14.86
N ALA A 392 9.05 -22.20 14.32
CA ALA A 392 9.66 -23.49 14.63
C ALA A 392 10.95 -23.66 13.82
#